data_3e710017029fad4c7d6b55ee43ce9b48
#
_entry.id   3e710017029fad4c7d6b55ee43ce9b48
#
_cell.length_a   1.000
_cell.length_b   1.000
_cell.length_c   1.000
_cell.angle_alpha   90.00
_cell.angle_beta   90.00
_cell.angle_gamma   90.00
#
_symmetry.space_group_name_H-M   'P 1'
#
loop_
_entity.id
_entity.type
_entity.pdbx_description
1 polymer ?
#
loop_
_entity_poly.entity_id
_entity_poly.type
_entity_poly.pdbx_seq_one_letter_code
_entity_poly.pdbx_strand_id
1 'polypeptide(L)'
;MRRAISIMLLTRCASLVAPRAAARGALRRAASAVEDGYALNPNADGVGGWLAHRSDVGVAASGPGDDWIAPLFDGAGAATLLDARAFVARGAEMDHKPRVLVLHGSLRERSFSRLLAFETARLLEAMGCDVRCYDPTGLPVRDPTIEDHPKVVELRALSEWSEGHVWSSPEMHGCITGAFKNQIDWLPLNTGSVRPTQGRTCVVMQVNGGSQSFNAVNELRRLARWMRMPCCTNQSSVAKAWQEFDDDGRMKPSGFRDRVVDVAEEYVKFTKIMREYAGDLNDRYSERYETAEKGRLLTQAEKEAAKEKEKMRSE
;
A
#
# COMPACT_ATOMS: atom_id res chain seq x y z
N MET A 1 32.31 28.89 42.29
CA MET A 1 32.18 29.25 40.87
C MET A 1 31.83 28.02 40.06
N ARG A 2 30.59 27.59 40.09
CA ARG A 2 29.99 26.56 39.18
C ARG A 2 28.49 26.76 39.26
N ARG A 3 27.91 27.47 38.31
CA ARG A 3 26.49 27.51 37.95
C ARG A 3 26.31 28.64 36.92
N ALA A 4 26.19 28.30 35.65
CA ALA A 4 25.52 29.08 34.64
C ALA A 4 26.01 28.69 33.22
N ILE A 5 25.75 27.48 32.75
CA ILE A 5 25.70 27.13 31.35
C ILE A 5 24.67 25.98 31.26
N SER A 6 23.41 26.29 31.20
CA SER A 6 22.40 25.31 30.83
C SER A 6 21.01 25.94 30.73
N ILE A 7 20.79 26.87 29.85
CA ILE A 7 19.44 27.30 29.36
C ILE A 7 19.69 28.18 28.11
N MET A 8 20.05 27.56 27.00
CA MET A 8 20.02 28.29 25.70
C MET A 8 20.02 27.37 24.49
N LEU A 9 19.42 26.20 24.57
CA LEU A 9 19.40 25.23 23.46
C LEU A 9 17.98 24.65 23.15
N LEU A 10 16.91 25.22 23.71
CA LEU A 10 15.55 24.68 23.53
C LEU A 10 14.57 25.57 22.77
N THR A 11 15.04 26.66 22.14
CA THR A 11 14.12 27.62 21.49
C THR A 11 14.32 27.77 19.98
N ARG A 12 14.98 26.83 19.28
CA ARG A 12 15.14 26.89 17.82
C ARG A 12 14.53 25.74 17.00
N CYS A 13 13.76 24.84 17.60
CA CYS A 13 13.09 23.76 16.86
C CYS A 13 11.66 24.03 16.38
N ALA A 14 11.07 25.18 16.72
CA ALA A 14 9.65 25.43 16.45
C ALA A 14 9.33 26.07 15.08
N SER A 15 10.31 26.50 14.28
CA SER A 15 10.05 27.28 13.05
C SER A 15 10.25 26.56 11.72
N LEU A 16 10.62 25.25 11.71
CA LEU A 16 10.87 24.47 10.49
C LEU A 16 9.71 23.55 10.06
N VAL A 17 8.59 23.57 10.78
CA VAL A 17 7.46 22.64 10.55
C VAL A 17 6.40 23.20 9.60
N ALA A 18 6.36 24.51 9.36
CA ALA A 18 5.26 25.16 8.60
C ALA A 18 5.15 24.81 7.10
N PRO A 19 6.21 24.64 6.29
CA PRO A 19 6.06 24.33 4.86
C PRO A 19 5.56 22.91 4.57
N ARG A 20 5.84 21.95 5.47
CA ARG A 20 5.37 20.56 5.34
C ARG A 20 3.88 20.40 5.61
N ALA A 21 3.31 21.22 6.48
CA ALA A 21 1.87 21.20 6.78
C ALA A 21 1.03 21.62 5.57
N ALA A 22 1.50 22.55 4.76
CA ALA A 22 0.77 23.03 3.57
C ALA A 22 0.78 22.01 2.41
N ALA A 23 1.91 21.35 2.14
CA ALA A 23 2.00 20.28 1.14
C ALA A 23 1.20 19.03 1.59
N ARG A 24 1.30 18.65 2.87
CA ARG A 24 0.47 17.59 3.47
C ARG A 24 -1.02 17.96 3.47
N GLY A 25 -1.38 19.22 3.61
CA GLY A 25 -2.77 19.70 3.55
C GLY A 25 -3.37 19.62 2.14
N ALA A 26 -2.58 19.81 1.09
CA ALA A 26 -3.02 19.63 -0.30
C ALA A 26 -3.17 18.14 -0.65
N LEU A 27 -2.22 17.29 -0.21
CA LEU A 27 -2.27 15.84 -0.35
C LEU A 27 -3.44 15.25 0.45
N ARG A 28 -3.70 15.73 1.67
CA ARG A 28 -4.87 15.34 2.47
C ARG A 28 -6.19 15.73 1.81
N ARG A 29 -6.28 16.87 1.12
CA ARG A 29 -7.49 17.28 0.39
C ARG A 29 -7.75 16.44 -0.85
N ALA A 30 -6.71 16.05 -1.60
CA ALA A 30 -6.83 15.12 -2.72
C ALA A 30 -7.25 13.72 -2.24
N ALA A 31 -6.67 13.24 -1.14
CA ALA A 31 -7.04 11.98 -0.53
C ALA A 31 -8.49 11.99 0.00
N SER A 32 -8.95 13.10 0.59
CA SER A 32 -10.33 13.28 1.04
C SER A 32 -11.33 13.25 -0.13
N ALA A 33 -11.02 13.91 -1.25
CA ALA A 33 -11.87 13.88 -2.44
C ALA A 33 -12.00 12.48 -3.05
N VAL A 34 -10.93 11.65 -2.96
CA VAL A 34 -10.96 10.23 -3.36
C VAL A 34 -11.71 9.39 -2.33
N GLU A 35 -11.58 9.71 -1.04
CA GLU A 35 -12.36 9.09 0.02
C GLU A 35 -13.86 9.28 -0.19
N ASP A 36 -14.28 10.50 -0.46
CA ASP A 36 -15.67 10.83 -0.73
C ASP A 36 -16.17 10.17 -2.03
N GLY A 37 -15.37 10.17 -3.10
CA GLY A 37 -15.71 9.52 -4.37
C GLY A 37 -15.72 8.00 -4.29
N TYR A 38 -14.83 7.40 -3.49
CA TYR A 38 -14.75 5.96 -3.30
C TYR A 38 -15.86 5.43 -2.37
N ALA A 39 -16.23 6.22 -1.36
CA ALA A 39 -17.36 5.93 -0.48
C ALA A 39 -18.70 6.14 -1.19
N LEU A 40 -18.78 7.09 -2.12
CA LEU A 40 -19.98 7.41 -2.91
C LEU A 40 -20.19 6.47 -4.11
N ASN A 41 -19.17 5.66 -4.47
CA ASN A 41 -19.30 4.60 -5.46
C ASN A 41 -19.30 3.23 -4.78
N PRO A 42 -20.32 2.95 -3.95
CA PRO A 42 -20.54 1.59 -3.48
C PRO A 42 -20.69 0.71 -4.73
N ASN A 43 -20.49 -0.60 -4.59
CA ASN A 43 -20.86 -1.53 -5.65
C ASN A 43 -22.21 -1.15 -6.24
N ALA A 44 -22.43 -1.45 -7.51
CA ALA A 44 -23.66 -1.11 -8.26
C ALA A 44 -24.98 -1.40 -7.49
N ASP A 45 -24.92 -2.25 -6.48
CA ASP A 45 -26.05 -2.67 -5.63
C ASP A 45 -26.23 -1.77 -4.39
N GLY A 46 -25.46 -0.70 -4.21
CA GLY A 46 -25.58 0.20 -3.05
C GLY A 46 -25.10 -0.37 -1.72
N VAL A 47 -24.46 -1.54 -1.73
CA VAL A 47 -23.91 -2.21 -0.55
C VAL A 47 -22.42 -1.87 -0.44
N GLY A 48 -22.05 -1.21 0.63
CA GLY A 48 -20.77 -0.56 0.81
C GLY A 48 -19.53 -1.44 0.66
N GLY A 49 -18.59 -0.86 -0.03
CA GLY A 49 -17.20 -1.29 -0.09
C GLY A 49 -16.93 -2.51 -0.98
N TRP A 50 -15.70 -2.62 -1.43
CA TRP A 50 -15.21 -3.69 -2.29
C TRP A 50 -15.23 -5.09 -1.64
N LEU A 51 -15.30 -5.19 -0.32
CA LEU A 51 -15.50 -6.46 0.42
C LEU A 51 -16.95 -6.94 0.45
N ALA A 52 -17.90 -6.06 0.17
CA ALA A 52 -19.28 -6.47 -0.04
C ALA A 52 -19.37 -7.32 -1.32
N HIS A 53 -20.50 -7.97 -1.49
CA HIS A 53 -20.72 -8.84 -2.63
C HIS A 53 -20.33 -8.18 -3.97
N ARG A 54 -19.33 -8.75 -4.59
CA ARG A 54 -18.82 -8.36 -5.91
C ARG A 54 -19.22 -9.43 -6.90
N SER A 55 -20.48 -9.41 -7.34
CA SER A 55 -20.99 -10.33 -8.38
C SER A 55 -20.25 -10.21 -9.71
N ASP A 56 -19.77 -8.99 -10.01
CA ASP A 56 -18.96 -8.68 -11.20
C ASP A 56 -17.58 -9.38 -11.23
N VAL A 57 -17.10 -9.83 -10.08
CA VAL A 57 -15.80 -10.51 -9.96
C VAL A 57 -15.90 -11.93 -9.37
N GLY A 58 -17.10 -12.47 -9.24
CA GLY A 58 -17.32 -13.83 -8.75
C GLY A 58 -16.87 -14.07 -7.31
N VAL A 59 -16.89 -13.05 -6.46
CA VAL A 59 -16.53 -13.15 -5.05
C VAL A 59 -17.80 -13.00 -4.24
N ALA A 60 -18.20 -14.05 -3.53
CA ALA A 60 -19.32 -14.02 -2.61
C ALA A 60 -19.07 -13.06 -1.44
N ALA A 61 -20.11 -12.44 -0.93
CA ALA A 61 -20.05 -11.71 0.33
C ALA A 61 -19.61 -12.65 1.45
N SER A 62 -18.76 -12.16 2.34
CA SER A 62 -18.44 -12.89 3.58
C SER A 62 -19.69 -12.90 4.45
N GLY A 63 -20.43 -14.01 4.44
CA GLY A 63 -21.53 -14.21 5.39
C GLY A 63 -20.98 -14.44 6.80
N PRO A 64 -21.66 -13.95 7.85
CA PRO A 64 -21.21 -14.14 9.24
C PRO A 64 -21.12 -15.60 9.69
N GLY A 65 -21.73 -16.54 8.96
CA GLY A 65 -21.81 -17.96 9.34
C GLY A 65 -20.73 -18.86 8.73
N ASP A 66 -20.19 -18.50 7.57
CA ASP A 66 -19.30 -19.37 6.79
C ASP A 66 -17.89 -18.75 6.61
N ASP A 67 -17.58 -17.67 7.31
CA ASP A 67 -16.32 -17.00 7.21
C ASP A 67 -15.26 -17.64 8.10
N TRP A 68 -14.24 -18.25 7.50
CA TRP A 68 -13.14 -18.86 8.24
C TRP A 68 -12.30 -17.83 9.03
N ILE A 69 -12.44 -16.53 8.73
CA ILE A 69 -11.68 -15.45 9.37
C ILE A 69 -12.27 -15.10 10.75
N ALA A 70 -13.60 -15.03 10.88
CA ALA A 70 -14.24 -14.65 12.13
C ALA A 70 -13.81 -15.52 13.34
N PRO A 71 -13.74 -16.87 13.24
CA PRO A 71 -13.27 -17.72 14.33
C PRO A 71 -11.83 -17.46 14.79
N LEU A 72 -10.99 -16.83 13.97
CA LEU A 72 -9.64 -16.46 14.38
C LEU A 72 -9.61 -15.36 15.45
N PHE A 73 -10.71 -14.62 15.61
CA PHE A 73 -10.83 -13.54 16.57
C PHE A 73 -11.73 -13.86 17.76
N ASP A 74 -12.69 -14.77 17.59
CA ASP A 74 -13.79 -14.98 18.55
C ASP A 74 -13.81 -16.40 19.15
N GLY A 75 -12.86 -17.27 18.78
CA GLY A 75 -12.88 -18.69 19.15
C GLY A 75 -12.24 -19.01 20.51
N ALA A 76 -12.96 -19.72 21.39
CA ALA A 76 -12.39 -20.33 22.58
C ALA A 76 -11.39 -21.44 22.17
N GLY A 77 -10.10 -21.20 22.35
CA GLY A 77 -9.01 -22.15 22.03
C GLY A 77 -8.27 -21.87 20.70
N ALA A 78 -8.64 -20.85 19.99
CA ALA A 78 -7.84 -20.37 18.86
C ALA A 78 -6.59 -19.66 19.39
N ALA A 79 -5.43 -19.96 18.79
CA ALA A 79 -4.30 -19.05 18.80
C ALA A 79 -4.78 -17.83 18.03
N THR A 80 -5.16 -16.79 18.71
CA THR A 80 -6.06 -15.79 18.18
C THR A 80 -5.30 -14.61 17.62
N LEU A 81 -5.73 -14.09 16.49
CA LEU A 81 -5.34 -12.76 15.98
C LEU A 81 -5.85 -11.61 16.90
N LEU A 82 -6.39 -11.91 18.07
CA LEU A 82 -6.74 -10.93 19.10
C LEU A 82 -5.57 -10.01 19.41
N ASP A 83 -4.34 -10.54 19.42
CA ASP A 83 -3.13 -9.77 19.66
C ASP A 83 -2.85 -8.75 18.53
N ALA A 84 -3.10 -9.11 17.27
CA ALA A 84 -2.93 -8.18 16.15
C ALA A 84 -3.94 -7.02 16.24
N ARG A 85 -5.22 -7.32 16.51
CA ARG A 85 -6.26 -6.31 16.68
C ARG A 85 -5.96 -5.41 17.90
N ALA A 86 -5.58 -6.01 19.03
CA ALA A 86 -5.17 -5.27 20.22
C ALA A 86 -3.92 -4.43 19.97
N PHE A 87 -2.96 -4.93 19.18
CA PHE A 87 -1.76 -4.18 18.81
C PHE A 87 -2.11 -2.96 17.94
N VAL A 88 -3.00 -3.12 16.96
CA VAL A 88 -3.48 -2.01 16.12
C VAL A 88 -4.20 -0.95 16.97
N ALA A 89 -4.95 -1.36 17.98
CA ALA A 89 -5.67 -0.46 18.88
C ALA A 89 -4.77 0.24 19.91
N ARG A 90 -3.55 -0.27 20.17
CA ARG A 90 -2.60 0.35 21.10
C ARG A 90 -1.91 1.58 20.49
N GLY A 91 -1.50 2.49 21.35
CA GLY A 91 -0.69 3.66 21.00
C GLY A 91 -1.49 4.95 21.01
N ALA A 92 -0.84 6.05 20.60
CA ALA A 92 -1.47 7.36 20.58
C ALA A 92 -2.79 7.34 19.81
N GLU A 93 -3.76 8.10 20.28
CA GLU A 93 -5.01 8.35 19.56
C GLU A 93 -4.70 8.69 18.11
N MET A 94 -5.25 7.89 17.22
CA MET A 94 -4.99 8.01 15.80
C MET A 94 -6.26 8.55 15.14
N ASP A 95 -6.08 9.55 14.30
CA ASP A 95 -7.16 10.19 13.56
C ASP A 95 -7.92 9.19 12.68
N HIS A 96 -7.27 8.07 12.33
CA HIS A 96 -7.83 7.06 11.43
C HIS A 96 -7.18 5.68 11.63
N LYS A 97 -7.88 4.63 11.20
CA LYS A 97 -7.35 3.26 11.09
C LYS A 97 -6.12 3.22 10.17
N PRO A 98 -5.21 2.22 10.30
CA PRO A 98 -4.16 2.01 9.31
C PRO A 98 -4.75 1.84 7.91
N ARG A 99 -4.27 2.62 6.95
CA ARG A 99 -4.79 2.68 5.57
C ARG A 99 -3.94 1.81 4.65
N VAL A 100 -4.55 0.81 4.04
CA VAL A 100 -3.86 -0.17 3.21
C VAL A 100 -4.44 -0.23 1.80
N LEU A 101 -3.58 -0.02 0.80
CA LEU A 101 -3.91 -0.24 -0.60
C LEU A 101 -3.53 -1.66 -1.01
N VAL A 102 -4.45 -2.38 -1.63
CA VAL A 102 -4.22 -3.72 -2.17
C VAL A 102 -4.20 -3.68 -3.69
N LEU A 103 -3.11 -4.18 -4.27
CA LEU A 103 -2.92 -4.31 -5.72
C LEU A 103 -2.82 -5.79 -6.12
N HIS A 104 -3.45 -6.14 -7.23
CA HIS A 104 -3.35 -7.50 -7.79
C HIS A 104 -3.01 -7.49 -9.27
N GLY A 105 -2.34 -8.55 -9.74
CA GLY A 105 -1.67 -8.58 -11.05
C GLY A 105 -2.38 -9.42 -12.12
N SER A 106 -3.72 -9.53 -12.12
CA SER A 106 -4.41 -10.31 -13.12
C SER A 106 -5.79 -9.74 -13.46
N LEU A 107 -6.10 -9.74 -14.75
CA LEU A 107 -7.40 -9.31 -15.30
C LEU A 107 -8.31 -10.50 -15.65
N ARG A 108 -7.92 -11.72 -15.29
CA ARG A 108 -8.76 -12.91 -15.53
C ARG A 108 -10.02 -12.84 -14.67
N GLU A 109 -11.14 -13.30 -15.19
CA GLU A 109 -12.40 -13.39 -14.46
C GLU A 109 -12.22 -14.17 -13.14
N ARG A 110 -11.69 -15.39 -13.19
CA ARG A 110 -11.25 -16.12 -11.99
C ARG A 110 -9.73 -15.95 -11.81
N SER A 111 -9.34 -14.97 -11.06
CA SER A 111 -7.94 -14.65 -10.78
C SER A 111 -7.53 -15.06 -9.37
N PHE A 112 -6.69 -16.07 -9.21
CA PHE A 112 -6.21 -16.51 -7.90
C PHE A 112 -5.37 -15.44 -7.17
N SER A 113 -4.63 -14.60 -7.89
CA SER A 113 -3.92 -13.48 -7.26
C SER A 113 -4.88 -12.41 -6.72
N ARG A 114 -6.02 -12.19 -7.38
CA ARG A 114 -7.08 -11.31 -6.88
C ARG A 114 -7.79 -11.95 -5.67
N LEU A 115 -8.08 -13.24 -5.72
CA LEU A 115 -8.67 -13.97 -4.59
C LEU A 115 -7.74 -13.93 -3.37
N LEU A 116 -6.44 -14.16 -3.55
CA LEU A 116 -5.44 -14.02 -2.49
C LEU A 116 -5.40 -12.59 -1.93
N ALA A 117 -5.42 -11.59 -2.81
CA ALA A 117 -5.47 -10.18 -2.41
C ALA A 117 -6.71 -9.88 -1.57
N PHE A 118 -7.87 -10.40 -1.93
CA PHE A 118 -9.13 -10.21 -1.21
C PHE A 118 -9.16 -10.95 0.14
N GLU A 119 -8.64 -12.17 0.23
CA GLU A 119 -8.50 -12.85 1.53
C GLU A 119 -7.59 -12.07 2.47
N THR A 120 -6.47 -11.57 1.96
CA THR A 120 -5.56 -10.72 2.74
C THR A 120 -6.25 -9.42 3.18
N ALA A 121 -7.03 -8.80 2.30
CA ALA A 121 -7.77 -7.59 2.62
C ALA A 121 -8.82 -7.83 3.73
N ARG A 122 -9.55 -8.94 3.68
CA ARG A 122 -10.51 -9.34 4.74
C ARG A 122 -9.81 -9.54 6.09
N LEU A 123 -8.65 -10.21 6.09
CA LEU A 123 -7.83 -10.37 7.30
C LEU A 123 -7.42 -9.02 7.89
N LEU A 124 -6.89 -8.12 7.06
CA LEU A 124 -6.44 -6.80 7.50
C LEU A 124 -7.61 -5.94 8.00
N GLU A 125 -8.76 -5.99 7.36
CA GLU A 125 -9.96 -5.29 7.82
C GLU A 125 -10.44 -5.85 9.18
N ALA A 126 -10.45 -7.18 9.33
CA ALA A 126 -10.77 -7.83 10.60
C ALA A 126 -9.76 -7.47 11.71
N MET A 127 -8.49 -7.21 11.35
CA MET A 127 -7.47 -6.71 12.27
C MET A 127 -7.59 -5.20 12.58
N GLY A 128 -8.54 -4.49 11.97
CA GLY A 128 -8.83 -3.08 12.26
C GLY A 128 -8.23 -2.07 11.28
N CYS A 129 -7.79 -2.49 10.10
CA CYS A 129 -7.32 -1.58 9.04
C CYS A 129 -8.51 -0.99 8.23
N ASP A 130 -8.29 0.16 7.60
CA ASP A 130 -9.07 0.64 6.46
C ASP A 130 -8.38 0.15 5.19
N VAL A 131 -9.07 -0.72 4.42
CA VAL A 131 -8.46 -1.42 3.28
C VAL A 131 -9.20 -1.07 2.01
N ARG A 132 -8.44 -0.80 0.93
CA ARG A 132 -8.99 -0.54 -0.40
C ARG A 132 -8.27 -1.36 -1.44
N CYS A 133 -9.03 -2.07 -2.26
CA CYS A 133 -8.51 -2.82 -3.39
C CYS A 133 -8.70 -2.02 -4.67
N TYR A 134 -7.59 -1.78 -5.37
CA TYR A 134 -7.65 -1.18 -6.70
C TYR A 134 -7.97 -2.24 -7.76
N ASP A 135 -8.93 -1.95 -8.62
CA ASP A 135 -9.22 -2.77 -9.80
C ASP A 135 -8.41 -2.26 -11.00
N PRO A 136 -7.44 -3.03 -11.52
CA PRO A 136 -6.63 -2.64 -12.67
C PRO A 136 -7.35 -2.74 -14.01
N THR A 137 -8.60 -3.19 -14.03
CA THR A 137 -9.39 -3.26 -15.26
C THR A 137 -9.56 -1.87 -15.86
N GLY A 138 -9.25 -1.74 -17.16
CA GLY A 138 -9.30 -0.46 -17.86
C GLY A 138 -8.13 0.49 -17.57
N LEU A 139 -7.12 0.10 -16.78
CA LEU A 139 -5.90 0.88 -16.65
C LEU A 139 -5.10 0.81 -17.96
N PRO A 140 -4.88 1.94 -18.68
CA PRO A 140 -4.12 1.92 -19.93
C PRO A 140 -2.65 1.56 -19.66
N VAL A 141 -1.96 1.09 -20.69
CA VAL A 141 -0.49 0.94 -20.65
C VAL A 141 0.14 2.30 -20.40
N ARG A 142 1.22 2.33 -19.60
CA ARG A 142 1.89 3.58 -19.21
C ARG A 142 2.27 4.41 -20.45
N ASP A 143 1.65 5.56 -20.56
CA ASP A 143 1.90 6.57 -21.59
C ASP A 143 1.89 7.96 -20.91
N PRO A 144 2.95 8.78 -21.05
CA PRO A 144 3.02 10.09 -20.42
C PRO A 144 1.98 11.10 -20.94
N THR A 145 1.33 10.82 -22.08
CA THR A 145 0.34 11.73 -22.67
C THR A 145 -1.06 11.61 -22.09
N ILE A 146 -1.33 10.57 -21.28
CA ILE A 146 -2.65 10.25 -20.71
C ILE A 146 -2.61 10.13 -19.18
N GLU A 147 -1.86 10.99 -18.53
CA GLU A 147 -1.71 10.97 -17.06
C GLU A 147 -2.98 11.36 -16.29
N ASP A 148 -3.92 11.98 -16.96
CA ASP A 148 -5.24 12.39 -16.46
C ASP A 148 -6.33 11.30 -16.62
N HIS A 149 -5.98 10.12 -17.16
CA HIS A 149 -6.93 9.04 -17.30
C HIS A 149 -7.54 8.66 -15.94
N PRO A 150 -8.87 8.50 -15.79
CA PRO A 150 -9.55 8.28 -14.51
C PRO A 150 -8.95 7.15 -13.68
N LYS A 151 -8.60 6.01 -14.32
CA LYS A 151 -7.98 4.87 -13.63
C LYS A 151 -6.56 5.17 -13.13
N VAL A 152 -5.84 6.07 -13.78
CA VAL A 152 -4.51 6.53 -13.33
C VAL A 152 -4.65 7.46 -12.13
N VAL A 153 -5.58 8.40 -12.21
CA VAL A 153 -5.87 9.33 -11.11
C VAL A 153 -6.32 8.57 -9.87
N GLU A 154 -7.23 7.60 -10.02
CA GLU A 154 -7.70 6.71 -8.93
C GLU A 154 -6.52 5.97 -8.28
N LEU A 155 -5.68 5.29 -9.07
CA LEU A 155 -4.54 4.53 -8.55
C LEU A 155 -3.57 5.41 -7.75
N ARG A 156 -3.22 6.57 -8.29
CA ARG A 156 -2.30 7.52 -7.65
C ARG A 156 -2.88 8.05 -6.34
N ALA A 157 -4.15 8.42 -6.35
CA ALA A 157 -4.83 8.93 -5.18
C ALA A 157 -4.97 7.88 -4.07
N LEU A 158 -5.28 6.63 -4.41
CA LEU A 158 -5.29 5.51 -3.45
C LEU A 158 -3.89 5.23 -2.88
N SER A 159 -2.84 5.32 -3.70
CA SER A 159 -1.47 5.19 -3.22
C SER A 159 -1.08 6.31 -2.26
N GLU A 160 -1.48 7.54 -2.54
CA GLU A 160 -1.24 8.69 -1.64
C GLU A 160 -2.04 8.60 -0.34
N TRP A 161 -3.27 8.12 -0.41
CA TRP A 161 -4.13 7.90 0.74
C TRP A 161 -3.57 6.82 1.69
N SER A 162 -2.93 5.78 1.16
CA SER A 162 -2.47 4.62 1.93
C SER A 162 -1.20 4.90 2.74
N GLU A 163 -1.01 4.11 3.78
CA GLU A 163 0.22 4.06 4.60
C GLU A 163 1.06 2.84 4.26
N GLY A 164 0.45 1.89 3.58
CA GLY A 164 1.13 0.68 3.13
C GLY A 164 0.37 -0.01 2.00
N HIS A 165 1.08 -0.88 1.29
CA HIS A 165 0.54 -1.63 0.16
C HIS A 165 0.64 -3.14 0.38
N VAL A 166 -0.37 -3.87 -0.05
CA VAL A 166 -0.31 -5.33 -0.29
C VAL A 166 -0.20 -5.54 -1.79
N TRP A 167 0.82 -6.29 -2.20
CA TRP A 167 1.08 -6.60 -3.61
C TRP A 167 0.93 -8.10 -3.85
N SER A 168 -0.06 -8.49 -4.66
CA SER A 168 -0.33 -9.88 -5.04
C SER A 168 -0.23 -10.04 -6.55
N SER A 169 0.78 -10.77 -7.04
CA SER A 169 0.94 -11.04 -8.48
C SER A 169 0.91 -12.55 -8.76
N PRO A 170 0.29 -12.98 -9.85
CA PRO A 170 0.59 -14.31 -10.35
C PRO A 170 2.03 -14.35 -10.89
N GLU A 171 2.66 -15.51 -10.80
CA GLU A 171 3.89 -15.74 -11.52
C GLU A 171 3.59 -16.12 -12.98
N MET A 172 4.17 -15.37 -13.90
CA MET A 172 4.08 -15.62 -15.33
C MET A 172 5.49 -15.64 -15.93
N HIS A 173 5.88 -16.78 -16.51
CA HIS A 173 7.24 -16.94 -17.08
C HIS A 173 8.37 -16.57 -16.09
N GLY A 174 8.22 -16.99 -14.84
CA GLY A 174 9.21 -16.72 -13.80
C GLY A 174 9.29 -15.26 -13.33
N CYS A 175 8.27 -14.44 -13.62
CA CYS A 175 8.25 -13.02 -13.29
C CYS A 175 6.85 -12.57 -12.85
N ILE A 176 6.74 -11.30 -12.44
CA ILE A 176 5.44 -10.63 -12.26
C ILE A 176 4.75 -10.44 -13.63
N THR A 177 3.45 -10.26 -13.60
CA THR A 177 2.68 -9.99 -14.83
C THR A 177 2.85 -8.55 -15.32
N GLY A 178 2.63 -8.35 -16.62
CA GLY A 178 2.54 -7.00 -17.20
C GLY A 178 1.43 -6.15 -16.58
N ALA A 179 0.28 -6.77 -16.23
CA ALA A 179 -0.81 -6.08 -15.55
C ALA A 179 -0.41 -5.55 -14.17
N PHE A 180 0.43 -6.27 -13.41
CA PHE A 180 0.97 -5.78 -12.15
C PHE A 180 2.01 -4.68 -12.39
N LYS A 181 2.97 -4.93 -13.28
CA LYS A 181 4.04 -3.99 -13.57
C LYS A 181 3.50 -2.64 -14.07
N ASN A 182 2.46 -2.67 -14.90
CA ASN A 182 1.81 -1.47 -15.38
C ASN A 182 1.24 -0.58 -14.26
N GLN A 183 0.65 -1.18 -13.22
CA GLN A 183 0.21 -0.42 -12.04
C GLN A 183 1.38 0.29 -11.37
N ILE A 184 2.52 -0.38 -11.20
CA ILE A 184 3.72 0.22 -10.62
C ILE A 184 4.29 1.33 -11.52
N ASP A 185 4.24 1.16 -12.84
CA ASP A 185 4.75 2.16 -13.79
C ASP A 185 3.91 3.45 -13.80
N TRP A 186 2.65 3.37 -13.41
CA TRP A 186 1.80 4.54 -13.23
C TRP A 186 2.03 5.28 -11.90
N LEU A 187 2.63 4.64 -10.91
CA LEU A 187 2.98 5.28 -9.65
C LEU A 187 4.30 6.05 -9.81
N PRO A 188 4.32 7.38 -9.64
CA PRO A 188 5.52 8.15 -9.86
C PRO A 188 6.58 7.82 -8.79
N LEU A 189 7.82 7.58 -9.24
CA LEU A 189 8.95 7.40 -8.33
C LEU A 189 9.24 8.70 -7.57
N ASN A 190 9.04 9.82 -8.22
CA ASN A 190 9.19 11.15 -7.65
C ASN A 190 8.26 12.16 -8.34
N THR A 191 7.84 13.14 -7.56
CA THR A 191 7.12 14.31 -8.04
C THR A 191 7.96 15.52 -7.64
N GLY A 192 8.78 16.00 -8.57
CA GLY A 192 9.84 16.96 -8.25
C GLY A 192 10.88 16.35 -7.29
N SER A 193 11.06 16.95 -6.15
CA SER A 193 11.94 16.45 -5.09
C SER A 193 11.26 15.43 -4.16
N VAL A 194 9.93 15.38 -4.15
CA VAL A 194 9.16 14.50 -3.28
C VAL A 194 9.14 13.07 -3.85
N ARG A 195 9.20 12.08 -2.97
CA ARG A 195 9.04 10.66 -3.30
C ARG A 195 7.73 10.14 -2.69
N PRO A 196 6.67 9.96 -3.48
CA PRO A 196 5.33 9.71 -2.97
C PRO A 196 5.19 8.42 -2.17
N THR A 197 5.93 7.37 -2.54
CA THR A 197 5.86 6.05 -1.90
C THR A 197 6.89 5.83 -0.78
N GLN A 198 7.83 6.76 -0.59
CA GLN A 198 8.85 6.61 0.44
C GLN A 198 8.22 6.56 1.83
N GLY A 199 8.65 5.58 2.63
CA GLY A 199 8.17 5.39 4.00
C GLY A 199 6.84 4.62 4.11
N ARG A 200 6.12 4.38 3.01
CA ARG A 200 4.97 3.47 2.99
C ARG A 200 5.45 2.03 3.07
N THR A 201 4.82 1.23 3.91
CA THR A 201 5.16 -0.19 4.03
C THR A 201 4.67 -0.99 2.83
N CYS A 202 5.28 -2.16 2.61
CA CYS A 202 4.86 -3.06 1.55
C CYS A 202 4.91 -4.52 2.05
N VAL A 203 3.95 -5.33 1.66
CA VAL A 203 4.01 -6.79 1.77
C VAL A 203 3.77 -7.43 0.41
N VAL A 204 4.46 -8.51 0.12
CA VAL A 204 4.47 -9.13 -1.19
C VAL A 204 3.98 -10.59 -1.15
N MET A 205 3.16 -10.94 -2.13
CA MET A 205 2.57 -12.26 -2.27
C MET A 205 2.53 -12.68 -3.74
N GLN A 206 2.61 -13.97 -3.98
CA GLN A 206 2.41 -14.53 -5.33
C GLN A 206 1.51 -15.76 -5.31
N VAL A 207 0.95 -16.06 -6.46
CA VAL A 207 0.31 -17.34 -6.77
C VAL A 207 0.94 -17.92 -8.03
N ASN A 208 1.02 -19.24 -8.10
CA ASN A 208 1.46 -19.94 -9.30
C ASN A 208 0.67 -21.24 -9.52
N GLY A 209 0.60 -21.69 -10.77
CA GLY A 209 -0.15 -22.88 -11.14
C GLY A 209 0.60 -24.19 -10.97
N GLY A 210 1.94 -24.13 -10.88
CA GLY A 210 2.84 -25.27 -10.77
C GLY A 210 3.34 -25.52 -9.35
N SER A 211 4.55 -26.08 -9.27
CA SER A 211 5.26 -26.32 -8.01
C SER A 211 5.65 -24.99 -7.34
N GLN A 212 6.10 -25.07 -6.09
CA GLN A 212 6.56 -23.91 -5.33
C GLN A 212 7.59 -23.08 -6.11
N SER A 213 7.38 -21.78 -6.14
CA SER A 213 8.29 -20.79 -6.70
C SER A 213 8.28 -19.51 -5.85
N PHE A 214 9.33 -18.71 -5.96
CA PHE A 214 9.48 -17.42 -5.28
C PHE A 214 9.91 -16.30 -6.23
N ASN A 215 9.91 -16.54 -7.54
CA ASN A 215 10.44 -15.58 -8.49
C ASN A 215 9.65 -14.26 -8.49
N ALA A 216 8.33 -14.33 -8.55
CA ALA A 216 7.52 -13.10 -8.57
C ALA A 216 7.63 -12.31 -7.26
N VAL A 217 7.65 -12.95 -6.07
CA VAL A 217 7.85 -12.20 -4.81
C VAL A 217 9.24 -11.58 -4.73
N ASN A 218 10.28 -12.21 -5.29
CA ASN A 218 11.61 -11.61 -5.35
C ASN A 218 11.61 -10.35 -6.25
N GLU A 219 10.92 -10.39 -7.38
CA GLU A 219 10.73 -9.23 -8.24
C GLU A 219 9.93 -8.12 -7.55
N LEU A 220 8.84 -8.46 -6.85
CA LEU A 220 8.06 -7.51 -6.08
C LEU A 220 8.90 -6.82 -4.99
N ARG A 221 9.77 -7.56 -4.28
CA ARG A 221 10.70 -6.98 -3.31
C ARG A 221 11.69 -6.02 -3.95
N ARG A 222 12.18 -6.35 -5.14
CA ARG A 222 13.07 -5.46 -5.92
C ARG A 222 12.35 -4.16 -6.27
N LEU A 223 11.09 -4.25 -6.71
CA LEU A 223 10.26 -3.07 -6.99
C LEU A 223 10.01 -2.24 -5.72
N ALA A 224 9.66 -2.87 -4.58
CA ALA A 224 9.45 -2.16 -3.32
C ALA A 224 10.71 -1.37 -2.92
N ARG A 225 11.90 -1.96 -3.07
CA ARG A 225 13.16 -1.25 -2.85
C ARG A 225 13.31 -0.02 -3.76
N TRP A 226 12.99 -0.16 -5.06
CA TRP A 226 13.05 0.97 -5.99
C TRP A 226 12.04 2.05 -5.66
N MET A 227 10.84 1.67 -5.25
CA MET A 227 9.79 2.57 -4.79
C MET A 227 10.06 3.16 -3.38
N ARG A 228 11.18 2.77 -2.74
CA ARG A 228 11.60 3.18 -1.39
C ARG A 228 10.60 2.83 -0.30
N MET A 229 9.92 1.72 -0.50
CA MET A 229 8.96 1.17 0.45
C MET A 229 9.64 0.14 1.34
N PRO A 230 9.66 0.32 2.68
CA PRO A 230 10.05 -0.73 3.61
C PRO A 230 9.17 -1.96 3.39
N CYS A 231 9.79 -3.09 3.03
CA CYS A 231 9.07 -4.32 2.72
C CYS A 231 9.09 -5.25 3.93
N CYS A 232 7.90 -5.71 4.34
CA CYS A 232 7.75 -6.72 5.39
C CYS A 232 8.60 -7.95 5.09
N THR A 233 9.27 -8.51 6.10
CA THR A 233 10.19 -9.62 5.91
C THR A 233 9.47 -10.87 5.46
N ASN A 234 8.33 -11.17 6.04
CA ASN A 234 7.52 -12.32 5.68
C ASN A 234 6.83 -12.12 4.31
N GLN A 235 6.55 -13.22 3.64
CA GLN A 235 5.92 -13.24 2.32
C GLN A 235 5.13 -14.52 2.11
N SER A 236 4.18 -14.50 1.18
CA SER A 236 3.42 -15.69 0.80
C SER A 236 3.66 -16.06 -0.66
N SER A 237 3.81 -17.35 -0.92
CA SER A 237 3.81 -17.91 -2.27
C SER A 237 2.91 -19.15 -2.28
N VAL A 238 1.77 -19.04 -2.95
CA VAL A 238 0.74 -20.09 -3.01
C VAL A 238 0.92 -20.89 -4.30
N ALA A 239 1.52 -22.07 -4.16
CA ALA A 239 1.69 -23.02 -5.26
C ALA A 239 0.36 -23.72 -5.57
N LYS A 240 0.18 -24.16 -6.82
CA LYS A 240 -1.04 -24.84 -7.27
C LYS A 240 -2.32 -24.11 -6.80
N ALA A 241 -2.34 -22.80 -6.95
CA ALA A 241 -3.37 -21.94 -6.39
C ALA A 241 -4.81 -22.37 -6.74
N TRP A 242 -4.99 -23.06 -7.86
CA TRP A 242 -6.29 -23.63 -8.28
C TRP A 242 -6.83 -24.70 -7.31
N GLN A 243 -6.00 -25.30 -6.45
CA GLN A 243 -6.43 -26.25 -5.41
C GLN A 243 -6.75 -25.56 -4.08
N GLU A 244 -6.23 -24.35 -3.86
CA GLU A 244 -6.26 -23.66 -2.57
C GLU A 244 -7.51 -22.80 -2.38
N PHE A 245 -8.29 -22.57 -3.44
CA PHE A 245 -9.52 -21.79 -3.38
C PHE A 245 -10.73 -22.66 -3.74
N ASP A 246 -11.83 -22.48 -3.03
CA ASP A 246 -13.12 -23.07 -3.33
C ASP A 246 -13.84 -22.32 -4.47
N ASP A 247 -15.03 -22.77 -4.82
CA ASP A 247 -15.82 -22.18 -5.92
C ASP A 247 -16.27 -20.76 -5.59
N ASP A 248 -16.46 -20.44 -4.31
CA ASP A 248 -16.84 -19.11 -3.81
C ASP A 248 -15.63 -18.16 -3.72
N GLY A 249 -14.43 -18.63 -4.06
CA GLY A 249 -13.20 -17.83 -4.08
C GLY A 249 -12.55 -17.66 -2.71
N ARG A 250 -12.93 -18.47 -1.71
CA ARG A 250 -12.35 -18.46 -0.36
C ARG A 250 -11.21 -19.47 -0.23
N MET A 251 -10.21 -19.14 0.58
CA MET A 251 -9.09 -20.06 0.83
C MET A 251 -9.54 -21.26 1.67
N LYS A 252 -9.23 -22.47 1.17
CA LYS A 252 -9.44 -23.71 1.90
C LYS A 252 -8.46 -23.85 3.07
N PRO A 253 -8.79 -24.65 4.10
CA PRO A 253 -7.86 -24.99 5.17
C PRO A 253 -6.58 -25.61 4.60
N SER A 254 -5.44 -24.95 4.79
CA SER A 254 -4.14 -25.43 4.31
C SER A 254 -3.00 -24.65 4.96
N GLY A 255 -1.79 -25.18 4.88
CA GLY A 255 -0.60 -24.46 5.33
C GLY A 255 -0.34 -23.16 4.52
N PHE A 256 -0.86 -23.04 3.31
CA PHE A 256 -0.80 -21.79 2.56
C PHE A 256 -1.73 -20.73 3.14
N ARG A 257 -2.94 -21.12 3.56
CA ARG A 257 -3.87 -20.22 4.25
C ARG A 257 -3.28 -19.74 5.58
N ASP A 258 -2.73 -20.64 6.38
CA ASP A 258 -2.08 -20.28 7.65
C ASP A 258 -0.91 -19.30 7.42
N ARG A 259 -0.11 -19.54 6.37
CA ARG A 259 0.96 -18.62 5.99
C ARG A 259 0.42 -17.23 5.59
N VAL A 260 -0.72 -17.14 4.94
CA VAL A 260 -1.33 -15.83 4.60
C VAL A 260 -1.75 -15.09 5.86
N VAL A 261 -2.27 -15.80 6.86
CA VAL A 261 -2.59 -15.23 8.18
C VAL A 261 -1.34 -14.68 8.86
N ASP A 262 -0.25 -15.48 8.96
CA ASP A 262 1.03 -15.04 9.54
C ASP A 262 1.56 -13.77 8.86
N VAL A 263 1.51 -13.75 7.53
CA VAL A 263 2.00 -12.62 6.72
C VAL A 263 1.15 -11.36 6.94
N ALA A 264 -0.17 -11.51 7.01
CA ALA A 264 -1.07 -10.39 7.26
C ALA A 264 -0.88 -9.84 8.68
N GLU A 265 -0.71 -10.71 9.68
CA GLU A 265 -0.47 -10.32 11.06
C GLU A 265 0.86 -9.57 11.23
N GLU A 266 1.95 -10.10 10.68
CA GLU A 266 3.25 -9.44 10.71
C GLU A 266 3.19 -8.08 10.00
N TYR A 267 2.53 -8.03 8.84
CA TYR A 267 2.42 -6.82 8.06
C TYR A 267 1.64 -5.71 8.77
N VAL A 268 0.52 -6.01 9.42
CA VAL A 268 -0.24 -4.98 10.14
C VAL A 268 0.56 -4.44 11.34
N LYS A 269 1.26 -5.31 12.06
CA LYS A 269 2.16 -4.91 13.15
C LYS A 269 3.30 -4.04 12.63
N PHE A 270 3.92 -4.44 11.54
CA PHE A 270 5.00 -3.70 10.90
C PHE A 270 4.53 -2.32 10.41
N THR A 271 3.37 -2.24 9.75
CA THR A 271 2.80 -0.98 9.29
C THR A 271 2.50 -0.04 10.46
N LYS A 272 1.96 -0.57 11.55
CA LYS A 272 1.68 0.21 12.76
C LYS A 272 2.96 0.80 13.38
N ILE A 273 4.03 0.02 13.47
CA ILE A 273 5.33 0.48 13.97
C ILE A 273 5.91 1.56 13.05
N MET A 274 5.95 1.28 11.74
CA MET A 274 6.52 2.20 10.75
C MET A 274 5.77 3.52 10.65
N ARG A 275 4.49 3.53 10.95
CA ARG A 275 3.64 4.73 10.93
C ARG A 275 4.16 5.84 11.84
N GLU A 276 4.65 5.49 13.02
CA GLU A 276 5.18 6.46 13.99
C GLU A 276 6.42 7.16 13.44
N TYR A 277 7.23 6.45 12.65
CA TYR A 277 8.51 6.94 12.12
C TYR A 277 8.48 7.30 10.63
N ALA A 278 7.35 7.18 9.96
CA ALA A 278 7.24 7.48 8.53
C ALA A 278 7.64 8.93 8.20
N GLY A 279 7.39 9.86 9.11
CA GLY A 279 7.81 11.25 8.98
C GLY A 279 9.33 11.41 8.94
N ASP A 280 10.04 10.69 9.79
CA ASP A 280 11.50 10.74 9.87
C ASP A 280 12.16 10.08 8.65
N LEU A 281 11.58 8.97 8.17
CA LEU A 281 12.04 8.31 6.93
C LEU A 281 11.87 9.19 5.69
N ASN A 282 10.91 10.10 5.71
CA ASN A 282 10.65 11.03 4.62
C ASN A 282 11.49 12.32 4.74
N ASP A 283 12.20 12.53 5.85
CA ASP A 283 13.06 13.68 6.08
C ASP A 283 14.48 13.40 5.56
N ARG A 284 14.73 13.75 4.29
CA ARG A 284 16.02 13.47 3.63
C ARG A 284 16.97 14.64 3.69
N TYR A 285 18.25 14.33 3.82
CA TYR A 285 19.33 15.33 3.75
C TYR A 285 19.24 16.20 2.50
N SER A 286 19.03 15.59 1.32
CA SER A 286 18.96 16.32 0.05
C SER A 286 17.79 17.29 -0.05
N GLU A 287 16.66 16.98 0.61
CA GLU A 287 15.49 17.89 0.66
C GLU A 287 15.76 19.06 1.62
N ARG A 288 16.39 18.79 2.76
CA ARG A 288 16.79 19.84 3.69
C ARG A 288 17.82 20.77 3.06
N TYR A 289 18.81 20.22 2.36
CA TYR A 289 19.81 20.99 1.63
C TYR A 289 19.18 21.88 0.54
N GLU A 290 18.31 21.30 -0.31
CA GLU A 290 17.60 22.05 -1.35
C GLU A 290 16.73 23.16 -0.77
N THR A 291 16.05 22.89 0.34
CA THR A 291 15.22 23.88 1.05
C THR A 291 16.08 24.99 1.64
N ALA A 292 17.26 24.67 2.19
CA ALA A 292 18.19 25.65 2.73
C ALA A 292 18.76 26.57 1.63
N GLU A 293 19.08 26.03 0.44
CA GLU A 293 19.62 26.80 -0.67
C GLU A 293 18.54 27.62 -1.42
N LYS A 294 17.34 27.04 -1.62
CA LYS A 294 16.32 27.59 -2.53
C LYS A 294 15.05 28.06 -1.82
N GLY A 295 15.00 27.95 -0.50
CA GLY A 295 13.84 28.30 0.32
C GLY A 295 12.66 27.31 0.23
N ARG A 296 12.70 26.34 -0.71
CA ARG A 296 11.66 25.34 -0.96
C ARG A 296 12.17 24.15 -1.78
N LEU A 297 11.37 23.10 -1.84
CA LEU A 297 11.60 21.99 -2.76
C LEU A 297 11.20 22.37 -4.20
N LEU A 298 11.98 21.91 -5.18
CA LEU A 298 11.69 22.14 -6.59
C LEU A 298 10.54 21.25 -7.08
N THR A 299 9.75 21.83 -7.98
CA THR A 299 8.72 21.12 -8.74
C THR A 299 9.33 20.23 -9.83
N GLN A 300 8.53 19.33 -10.39
CA GLN A 300 8.98 18.47 -11.51
C GLN A 300 9.41 19.29 -12.72
N ALA A 301 8.63 20.30 -13.10
CA ALA A 301 8.91 21.17 -14.23
C ALA A 301 10.24 21.94 -14.05
N GLU A 302 10.53 22.43 -12.85
CA GLU A 302 11.79 23.12 -12.56
C GLU A 302 13.01 22.17 -12.64
N LYS A 303 12.84 20.91 -12.20
CA LYS A 303 13.89 19.91 -12.33
C LYS A 303 14.16 19.50 -13.77
N GLU A 304 13.12 19.39 -14.58
CA GLU A 304 13.25 19.11 -16.01
C GLU A 304 13.92 20.27 -16.73
N ALA A 305 13.49 21.50 -16.49
CA ALA A 305 14.12 22.68 -17.07
C ALA A 305 15.61 22.82 -16.65
N ALA A 306 15.96 22.43 -15.43
CA ALA A 306 17.35 22.44 -14.98
C ALA A 306 18.21 21.42 -15.73
N LYS A 307 17.69 20.22 -15.96
CA LYS A 307 18.35 19.16 -16.73
C LYS A 307 18.58 19.56 -18.20
N GLU A 308 17.58 20.18 -18.82
CA GLU A 308 17.71 20.67 -20.19
C GLU A 308 18.82 21.73 -20.32
N LYS A 309 18.86 22.69 -19.37
CA LYS A 309 19.94 23.70 -19.33
C LYS A 309 21.30 23.08 -19.11
N GLU A 310 21.42 22.03 -18.30
CA GLU A 310 22.68 21.33 -18.07
C GLU A 310 23.11 20.58 -19.32
N LYS A 311 22.20 19.94 -20.03
CA LYS A 311 22.45 19.25 -21.30
C LYS A 311 22.97 20.23 -22.37
N MET A 312 22.28 21.38 -22.54
CA MET A 312 22.67 22.41 -23.48
C MET A 312 24.08 23.06 -23.18
N ARG A 313 24.55 22.95 -21.95
CA ARG A 313 25.90 23.44 -21.56
C ARG A 313 26.99 22.40 -21.79
N SER A 314 26.62 21.13 -21.91
CA SER A 314 27.56 20.02 -22.13
C SER A 314 27.74 19.66 -23.61
N GLU A 315 26.89 20.19 -24.48
CA GLU A 315 27.03 20.19 -25.95
C GLU A 315 27.79 21.42 -26.43
#